data_ecff80046a495c2861249cda8b0f9285
#
_entry.id   ecff80046a495c2861249cda8b0f9285
#
_cell.length_a   1.000
_cell.length_b   1.000
_cell.length_c   1.000
_cell.angle_alpha   90.00
_cell.angle_beta   90.00
_cell.angle_gamma   90.00
#
_symmetry.space_group_name_H-M   'P 1'
#
loop_
_entity.id
_entity.type
_entity.pdbx_description
1 polymer ?
#
loop_
_entity_poly.entity_id
_entity_poly.type
_entity_poly.pdbx_seq_one_letter_code
_entity_poly.pdbx_strand_id
1 'polypeptide(L)'
;MNLPSPLDRLRLPIIGAPLFIVSNPALVIAQCKAGIVGSFPALNARPQSLLDEWLHQITEELAAWDSANPDSPAAPFAVNQIVHRSNGRLQEDMATCAKWKVPIVITSLGALEEVNKGVRGWGGITLHDIINDRFARKAIDKGADGLIAVAAGAGGHAGRLSPFALVQEIRDWFDGPLILSGAIANGRAILAAQAMGADLAYIGSPFIATEEANAAPEYKHGIVEGRAGDIVYSSLFTGVHGNYLRRSIEAAGLDPDNLPEGDLKTMDFGGGAEAKAWRDIWGSGQGIGAVTAVQPAAEYVARLAAEYAKAKAELLLKTA
;
A
#
# COMPACT_ATOMS: atom_id res chain seq x y z
N MET A 1 -8.99 15.56 -12.56
CA MET A 1 -9.94 15.64 -11.43
C MET A 1 -9.25 16.32 -10.27
N ASN A 2 -9.97 17.12 -9.49
CA ASN A 2 -9.40 17.64 -8.24
C ASN A 2 -9.58 16.57 -7.18
N LEU A 3 -8.48 16.01 -6.69
CA LEU A 3 -8.50 15.10 -5.56
C LEU A 3 -8.99 15.84 -4.30
N PRO A 4 -9.77 15.17 -3.41
CA PRO A 4 -10.16 15.78 -2.15
C PRO A 4 -8.95 15.93 -1.22
N SER A 5 -8.99 16.94 -0.32
CA SER A 5 -8.05 16.97 0.79
C SER A 5 -8.21 15.69 1.63
N PRO A 6 -7.11 15.07 2.08
CA PRO A 6 -5.73 15.56 2.04
C PRO A 6 -4.90 15.08 0.83
N LEU A 7 -5.50 14.48 -0.21
CA LEU A 7 -4.78 13.93 -1.38
C LEU A 7 -4.40 14.99 -2.45
N ASP A 8 -4.87 16.22 -2.28
CA ASP A 8 -4.69 17.33 -3.23
C ASP A 8 -3.29 17.99 -3.17
N ARG A 9 -2.43 17.60 -2.21
CA ARG A 9 -1.15 18.27 -1.92
C ARG A 9 0.09 17.41 -2.16
N LEU A 10 -0.05 16.31 -2.90
CA LEU A 10 1.05 15.39 -3.15
C LEU A 10 2.00 15.95 -4.23
N ARG A 11 3.32 15.85 -3.99
CA ARG A 11 4.33 16.18 -5.02
C ARG A 11 4.37 15.15 -6.14
N LEU A 12 4.09 13.89 -5.81
CA LEU A 12 3.86 12.82 -6.76
C LEU A 12 2.54 12.12 -6.44
N PRO A 13 1.80 11.68 -7.46
CA PRO A 13 0.53 10.99 -7.26
C PRO A 13 0.75 9.55 -6.79
N ILE A 14 1.29 9.38 -5.58
CA ILE A 14 1.69 8.09 -5.01
C ILE A 14 1.21 7.96 -3.56
N ILE A 15 0.74 6.75 -3.24
CA ILE A 15 0.63 6.24 -1.88
C ILE A 15 1.65 5.11 -1.73
N GLY A 16 2.57 5.21 -0.76
CA GLY A 16 3.38 4.09 -0.31
C GLY A 16 2.47 3.08 0.40
N ALA A 17 2.35 1.87 -0.14
CA ALA A 17 1.45 0.85 0.40
C ALA A 17 1.85 0.41 1.81
N PRO A 18 0.88 0.12 2.70
CA PRO A 18 1.18 -0.42 4.03
C PRO A 18 1.72 -1.84 3.92
N LEU A 19 2.92 -2.05 4.41
CA LEU A 19 3.62 -3.33 4.32
C LEU A 19 3.61 -4.00 5.69
N PHE A 20 2.96 -5.17 5.79
CA PHE A 20 2.88 -5.91 7.03
C PHE A 20 4.29 -6.29 7.53
N ILE A 21 4.56 -6.06 8.81
CA ILE A 21 5.87 -6.18 9.49
C ILE A 21 6.91 -5.14 9.03
N VAL A 22 6.89 -4.72 7.77
CA VAL A 22 7.94 -3.91 7.14
C VAL A 22 7.76 -2.41 7.37
N SER A 23 6.53 -1.89 7.19
CA SER A 23 6.26 -0.47 7.44
C SER A 23 6.34 -0.14 8.93
N ASN A 24 7.06 0.93 9.25
CA ASN A 24 7.30 1.48 10.58
C ASN A 24 7.27 3.02 10.52
N PRO A 25 7.34 3.74 11.64
CA PRO A 25 7.35 5.20 11.63
C PRO A 25 8.47 5.81 10.77
N ALA A 26 9.67 5.25 10.78
CA ALA A 26 10.80 5.80 10.01
C ALA A 26 10.50 5.79 8.50
N LEU A 27 9.97 4.69 7.97
CA LEU A 27 9.59 4.59 6.56
C LEU A 27 8.45 5.56 6.23
N VAL A 28 7.40 5.61 7.05
CA VAL A 28 6.25 6.51 6.85
C VAL A 28 6.69 7.97 6.82
N ILE A 29 7.50 8.39 7.79
CA ILE A 29 8.01 9.76 7.90
C ILE A 29 8.87 10.11 6.68
N ALA A 30 9.76 9.21 6.25
CA ALA A 30 10.60 9.41 5.08
C ALA A 30 9.75 9.57 3.80
N GLN A 31 8.72 8.76 3.61
CA GLN A 31 7.78 8.85 2.50
C GLN A 31 7.01 10.18 2.51
N CYS A 32 6.47 10.58 3.68
CA CYS A 32 5.73 11.83 3.81
C CYS A 32 6.62 13.06 3.56
N LYS A 33 7.82 13.10 4.14
CA LYS A 33 8.82 14.17 3.89
C LYS A 33 9.25 14.21 2.40
N ALA A 34 9.26 13.05 1.73
CA ALA A 34 9.51 12.98 0.29
C ALA A 34 8.34 13.44 -0.59
N GLY A 35 7.17 13.75 -0.01
CA GLY A 35 6.00 14.33 -0.68
C GLY A 35 5.03 13.32 -1.29
N ILE A 36 5.00 12.10 -0.79
CA ILE A 36 4.03 11.05 -1.10
C ILE A 36 3.32 10.60 0.18
N VAL A 37 2.13 10.01 0.08
CA VAL A 37 1.47 9.42 1.26
C VAL A 37 2.30 8.25 1.78
N GLY A 38 2.74 8.33 3.03
CA GLY A 38 3.35 7.21 3.75
C GLY A 38 2.29 6.40 4.49
N SER A 39 2.42 5.07 4.55
CA SER A 39 1.42 4.27 5.25
C SER A 39 1.98 3.06 5.98
N PHE A 40 1.25 2.61 7.01
CA PHE A 40 1.56 1.41 7.76
C PHE A 40 0.29 0.70 8.24
N PRO A 41 0.32 -0.64 8.42
CA PRO A 41 -0.76 -1.38 9.05
C PRO A 41 -0.78 -1.13 10.57
N ALA A 42 -1.94 -0.82 11.16
CA ALA A 42 -2.08 -0.70 12.62
C ALA A 42 -1.57 -1.95 13.35
N LEU A 43 -1.76 -3.12 12.75
CA LEU A 43 -1.31 -4.41 13.28
C LEU A 43 0.23 -4.56 13.35
N ASN A 44 1.02 -3.67 12.75
CA ASN A 44 2.48 -3.66 12.90
C ASN A 44 2.90 -3.13 14.28
N ALA A 45 2.13 -2.24 14.88
CA ALA A 45 2.36 -1.75 16.24
C ALA A 45 1.97 -2.84 17.25
N ARG A 46 2.95 -3.51 17.86
CA ARG A 46 2.77 -4.60 18.83
C ARG A 46 3.68 -4.38 20.03
N PRO A 47 3.12 -4.27 21.26
CA PRO A 47 1.70 -4.40 21.62
C PRO A 47 0.83 -3.26 21.05
N GLN A 48 -0.51 -3.34 21.24
CA GLN A 48 -1.46 -2.36 20.71
C GLN A 48 -1.14 -0.92 21.18
N SER A 49 -0.71 -0.74 22.41
CA SER A 49 -0.31 0.56 22.97
C SER A 49 0.79 1.27 22.16
N LEU A 50 1.62 0.51 21.43
CA LEU A 50 2.66 1.07 20.57
C LEU A 50 2.08 1.89 19.39
N LEU A 51 0.80 1.67 19.01
CA LEU A 51 0.15 2.47 17.97
C LEU A 51 0.05 3.95 18.37
N ASP A 52 -0.24 4.23 19.64
CA ASP A 52 -0.29 5.60 20.15
C ASP A 52 1.08 6.29 20.09
N GLU A 53 2.13 5.57 20.45
CA GLU A 53 3.51 6.07 20.38
C GLU A 53 3.94 6.34 18.93
N TRP A 54 3.61 5.44 17.99
CA TRP A 54 3.94 5.61 16.58
C TRP A 54 3.21 6.81 15.97
N LEU A 55 1.92 6.98 16.28
CA LEU A 55 1.15 8.12 15.80
C LEU A 55 1.65 9.44 16.38
N HIS A 56 2.04 9.45 17.66
CA HIS A 56 2.72 10.59 18.27
C HIS A 56 3.99 10.94 17.52
N GLN A 57 4.92 9.99 17.36
CA GLN A 57 6.19 10.20 16.67
C GLN A 57 5.98 10.74 15.25
N ILE A 58 5.09 10.11 14.46
CA ILE A 58 4.82 10.54 13.08
C ILE A 58 4.29 11.96 13.06
N THR A 59 3.32 12.28 13.92
CA THR A 59 2.68 13.60 13.95
C THR A 59 3.67 14.69 14.32
N GLU A 60 4.46 14.49 15.37
CA GLU A 60 5.46 15.46 15.84
C GLU A 60 6.56 15.70 14.80
N GLU A 61 7.08 14.63 14.19
CA GLU A 61 8.14 14.75 13.19
C GLU A 61 7.67 15.40 11.89
N LEU A 62 6.43 15.15 11.47
CA LEU A 62 5.87 15.83 10.29
C LEU A 62 5.57 17.29 10.60
N ALA A 63 5.04 17.63 11.78
CA ALA A 63 4.81 19.01 12.19
C ALA A 63 6.12 19.82 12.30
N ALA A 64 7.17 19.21 12.85
CA ALA A 64 8.50 19.83 12.91
C ALA A 64 9.07 20.06 11.50
N TRP A 65 8.90 19.08 10.60
CA TRP A 65 9.29 19.23 9.19
C TRP A 65 8.55 20.39 8.51
N ASP A 66 7.23 20.45 8.65
CA ASP A 66 6.40 21.50 8.04
C ASP A 66 6.80 22.89 8.52
N SER A 67 7.09 23.02 9.81
CA SER A 67 7.58 24.28 10.38
C SER A 67 8.93 24.73 9.81
N ALA A 68 9.82 23.78 9.53
CA ALA A 68 11.14 24.01 8.95
C ALA A 68 11.12 24.16 7.41
N ASN A 69 10.08 23.65 6.74
CA ASN A 69 9.97 23.60 5.29
C ASN A 69 8.59 24.10 4.79
N PRO A 70 8.21 25.35 5.05
CA PRO A 70 6.86 25.87 4.75
C PRO A 70 6.52 25.81 3.25
N ASP A 71 7.52 25.93 2.37
CA ASP A 71 7.35 25.86 0.91
C ASP A 71 7.28 24.41 0.38
N SER A 72 7.57 23.42 1.22
CA SER A 72 7.59 21.99 0.87
C SER A 72 7.12 21.14 2.05
N PRO A 73 5.86 21.32 2.49
CA PRO A 73 5.33 20.55 3.62
C PRO A 73 5.29 19.06 3.31
N ALA A 74 5.26 18.26 4.36
CA ALA A 74 5.11 16.81 4.25
C ALA A 74 3.75 16.45 3.66
N ALA A 75 3.71 15.34 2.92
CA ALA A 75 2.45 14.72 2.53
C ALA A 75 1.75 14.07 3.76
N PRO A 76 0.45 13.83 3.71
CA PRO A 76 -0.28 13.16 4.78
C PRO A 76 0.17 11.71 4.93
N PHE A 77 -0.06 11.14 6.11
CA PHE A 77 0.14 9.70 6.33
C PHE A 77 -1.20 8.94 6.36
N ALA A 78 -1.13 7.64 6.20
CA ALA A 78 -2.28 6.74 6.27
C ALA A 78 -2.04 5.58 7.24
N VAL A 79 -3.11 5.11 7.90
CA VAL A 79 -3.11 3.89 8.72
C VAL A 79 -4.01 2.85 8.07
N ASN A 80 -3.48 1.66 7.83
CA ASN A 80 -4.30 0.56 7.33
C ASN A 80 -4.95 -0.22 8.48
N GLN A 81 -6.24 -0.47 8.33
CA GLN A 81 -7.07 -1.26 9.24
C GLN A 81 -7.59 -2.51 8.54
N ILE A 82 -7.32 -3.65 9.12
CA ILE A 82 -7.92 -4.92 8.70
C ILE A 82 -9.34 -5.01 9.27
N VAL A 83 -10.34 -4.92 8.39
CA VAL A 83 -11.75 -4.93 8.77
C VAL A 83 -12.30 -6.35 8.64
N HIS A 84 -11.72 -7.26 9.39
CA HIS A 84 -12.15 -8.67 9.43
C HIS A 84 -12.50 -9.06 10.86
N ARG A 85 -13.47 -9.98 11.01
CA ARG A 85 -13.97 -10.44 12.32
C ARG A 85 -12.89 -11.05 13.24
N SER A 86 -11.79 -11.55 12.68
CA SER A 86 -10.65 -12.07 13.45
C SER A 86 -9.74 -10.98 14.01
N ASN A 87 -9.89 -9.72 13.57
CA ASN A 87 -9.14 -8.61 14.13
C ASN A 87 -9.83 -8.07 15.40
N GLY A 88 -9.49 -8.65 16.55
CA GLY A 88 -10.02 -8.21 17.85
C GLY A 88 -9.59 -6.81 18.29
N ARG A 89 -8.58 -6.21 17.61
CA ARG A 89 -8.03 -4.88 17.95
C ARG A 89 -8.74 -3.72 17.25
N LEU A 90 -9.59 -3.99 16.24
CA LEU A 90 -10.12 -2.98 15.34
C LEU A 90 -10.72 -1.76 16.08
N GLN A 91 -11.55 -2.00 17.10
CA GLN A 91 -12.22 -0.91 17.85
C GLN A 91 -11.21 -0.04 18.63
N GLU A 92 -10.23 -0.65 19.25
CA GLU A 92 -9.20 0.03 20.01
C GLU A 92 -8.24 0.81 19.10
N ASP A 93 -7.83 0.19 17.99
CA ASP A 93 -6.98 0.84 16.97
C ASP A 93 -7.72 2.04 16.32
N MET A 94 -9.04 1.92 16.05
CA MET A 94 -9.85 3.02 15.54
C MET A 94 -10.01 4.16 16.55
N ALA A 95 -10.15 3.87 17.84
CA ALA A 95 -10.17 4.89 18.88
C ALA A 95 -8.85 5.66 18.96
N THR A 96 -7.72 4.95 18.81
CA THR A 96 -6.39 5.56 18.75
C THR A 96 -6.23 6.43 17.49
N CYS A 97 -6.71 5.95 16.33
CA CYS A 97 -6.71 6.74 15.09
C CYS A 97 -7.57 8.02 15.22
N ALA A 98 -8.72 7.94 15.90
CA ALA A 98 -9.58 9.09 16.16
C ALA A 98 -8.91 10.11 17.07
N LYS A 99 -8.22 9.68 18.16
CA LYS A 99 -7.43 10.54 19.05
C LYS A 99 -6.43 11.40 18.27
N TRP A 100 -5.72 10.80 17.34
CA TRP A 100 -4.69 11.45 16.51
C TRP A 100 -5.24 12.08 15.22
N LYS A 101 -6.55 11.99 14.97
CA LYS A 101 -7.21 12.50 13.76
C LYS A 101 -6.47 12.04 12.48
N VAL A 102 -6.18 10.75 12.41
CA VAL A 102 -5.46 10.15 11.27
C VAL A 102 -6.09 10.62 9.95
N PRO A 103 -5.35 11.29 9.06
CA PRO A 103 -5.95 11.94 7.89
C PRO A 103 -6.51 10.96 6.87
N ILE A 104 -5.89 9.77 6.74
CA ILE A 104 -6.31 8.75 5.78
C ILE A 104 -6.35 7.40 6.49
N VAL A 105 -7.48 6.71 6.43
CA VAL A 105 -7.59 5.31 6.86
C VAL A 105 -7.77 4.43 5.62
N ILE A 106 -6.89 3.44 5.46
CA ILE A 106 -7.01 2.41 4.42
C ILE A 106 -7.70 1.21 5.05
N THR A 107 -8.82 0.74 4.48
CA THR A 107 -9.53 -0.42 4.98
C THR A 107 -9.38 -1.61 4.04
N SER A 108 -9.09 -2.79 4.61
CA SER A 108 -8.83 -4.03 3.87
C SER A 108 -9.66 -5.19 4.41
N LEU A 109 -9.99 -6.16 3.55
CA LEU A 109 -10.68 -7.43 3.87
C LEU A 109 -12.11 -7.29 4.41
N GLY A 110 -12.71 -6.13 4.29
CA GLY A 110 -14.11 -5.89 4.66
C GLY A 110 -14.43 -4.41 4.69
N ALA A 111 -15.66 -4.05 4.33
CA ALA A 111 -16.17 -2.67 4.39
C ALA A 111 -17.25 -2.58 5.48
N LEU A 112 -17.01 -1.72 6.48
CA LEU A 112 -17.93 -1.43 7.57
C LEU A 112 -18.30 0.06 7.56
N GLU A 113 -19.60 0.32 7.51
CA GLU A 113 -20.15 1.68 7.50
C GLU A 113 -19.77 2.48 8.75
N GLU A 114 -19.75 1.82 9.90
CA GLU A 114 -19.37 2.44 11.19
C GLU A 114 -17.92 2.91 11.20
N VAL A 115 -16.99 2.17 10.56
CA VAL A 115 -15.60 2.58 10.42
C VAL A 115 -15.51 3.83 9.55
N ASN A 116 -16.16 3.83 8.38
CA ASN A 116 -16.15 4.97 7.46
C ASN A 116 -16.79 6.22 8.07
N LYS A 117 -17.92 6.06 8.79
CA LYS A 117 -18.56 7.16 9.55
C LYS A 117 -17.65 7.70 10.66
N GLY A 118 -16.96 6.80 11.38
CA GLY A 118 -16.00 7.19 12.41
C GLY A 118 -14.88 8.04 11.82
N VAL A 119 -14.24 7.59 10.75
CA VAL A 119 -13.15 8.33 10.06
C VAL A 119 -13.62 9.72 9.63
N ARG A 120 -14.77 9.80 8.98
CA ARG A 120 -15.37 11.09 8.57
C ARG A 120 -15.71 11.99 9.77
N GLY A 121 -16.07 11.40 10.90
CA GLY A 121 -16.39 12.12 12.14
C GLY A 121 -15.24 12.95 12.71
N TRP A 122 -14.00 12.58 12.49
CA TRP A 122 -12.82 13.38 12.86
C TRP A 122 -12.17 14.15 11.70
N GLY A 123 -12.79 14.13 10.49
CA GLY A 123 -12.33 14.86 9.30
C GLY A 123 -11.34 14.09 8.44
N GLY A 124 -11.15 12.79 8.66
CA GLY A 124 -10.35 11.92 7.79
C GLY A 124 -11.15 11.38 6.60
N ILE A 125 -10.45 10.73 5.68
CA ILE A 125 -11.03 10.01 4.53
C ILE A 125 -10.72 8.51 4.62
N THR A 126 -11.60 7.68 4.05
CA THR A 126 -11.41 6.23 3.94
C THR A 126 -11.16 5.81 2.50
N LEU A 127 -10.03 5.13 2.27
CA LEU A 127 -9.72 4.45 1.02
C LEU A 127 -9.88 2.93 1.23
N HIS A 128 -10.57 2.24 0.33
CA HIS A 128 -10.85 0.80 0.51
C HIS A 128 -10.19 -0.06 -0.56
N ASP A 129 -9.45 -1.11 -0.12
CA ASP A 129 -8.83 -2.09 -1.00
C ASP A 129 -9.89 -2.97 -1.67
N ILE A 130 -9.85 -3.04 -3.00
CA ILE A 130 -10.78 -3.87 -3.79
C ILE A 130 -10.02 -4.67 -4.86
N ILE A 131 -10.58 -5.81 -5.24
CA ILE A 131 -10.02 -6.69 -6.27
C ILE A 131 -10.96 -6.92 -7.46
N ASN A 132 -12.18 -6.37 -7.42
CA ASN A 132 -13.18 -6.45 -8.49
C ASN A 132 -14.29 -5.40 -8.31
N ASP A 133 -15.11 -5.19 -9.34
CA ASP A 133 -16.20 -4.23 -9.37
C ASP A 133 -17.25 -4.47 -8.26
N ARG A 134 -17.60 -5.73 -7.96
CA ARG A 134 -18.57 -6.04 -6.89
C ARG A 134 -18.11 -5.54 -5.53
N PHE A 135 -16.83 -5.70 -5.21
CA PHE A 135 -16.28 -5.18 -3.94
C PHE A 135 -16.13 -3.66 -3.98
N ALA A 136 -15.84 -3.08 -5.13
CA ALA A 136 -15.78 -1.63 -5.32
C ALA A 136 -17.14 -0.99 -5.00
N ARG A 137 -18.23 -1.46 -5.62
CA ARG A 137 -19.59 -0.97 -5.34
C ARG A 137 -19.96 -1.12 -3.87
N LYS A 138 -19.69 -2.30 -3.28
CA LYS A 138 -19.96 -2.54 -1.86
C LYS A 138 -19.19 -1.58 -0.95
N ALA A 139 -17.96 -1.22 -1.27
CA ALA A 139 -17.17 -0.28 -0.49
C ALA A 139 -17.77 1.14 -0.51
N ILE A 140 -18.18 1.61 -1.70
CA ILE A 140 -18.83 2.91 -1.86
C ILE A 140 -20.21 2.92 -1.21
N ASP A 141 -21.03 1.88 -1.35
CA ASP A 141 -22.32 1.73 -0.68
C ASP A 141 -22.18 1.79 0.86
N LYS A 142 -21.03 1.37 1.40
CA LYS A 142 -20.67 1.47 2.82
C LYS A 142 -20.01 2.79 3.21
N GLY A 143 -19.88 3.73 2.27
CA GLY A 143 -19.43 5.08 2.51
C GLY A 143 -17.90 5.25 2.50
N ALA A 144 -17.15 4.41 1.79
CA ALA A 144 -15.75 4.71 1.48
C ALA A 144 -15.65 5.94 0.58
N ASP A 145 -14.64 6.78 0.80
CA ASP A 145 -14.44 8.02 0.03
C ASP A 145 -13.64 7.77 -1.26
N GLY A 146 -12.88 6.68 -1.31
CA GLY A 146 -12.10 6.30 -2.49
C GLY A 146 -11.78 4.80 -2.51
N LEU A 147 -11.28 4.34 -3.64
CA LEU A 147 -11.00 2.94 -3.92
C LEU A 147 -9.52 2.71 -4.24
N ILE A 148 -8.95 1.62 -3.72
CA ILE A 148 -7.64 1.11 -4.09
C ILE A 148 -7.85 -0.17 -4.88
N ALA A 149 -7.68 -0.09 -6.20
CA ALA A 149 -7.81 -1.22 -7.11
C ALA A 149 -6.55 -2.09 -7.05
N VAL A 150 -6.61 -3.19 -6.30
CA VAL A 150 -5.52 -4.15 -6.12
C VAL A 150 -5.58 -5.16 -7.26
N ALA A 151 -4.93 -4.82 -8.36
CA ALA A 151 -4.93 -5.59 -9.60
C ALA A 151 -3.87 -6.70 -9.62
N ALA A 152 -3.84 -7.46 -10.70
CA ALA A 152 -2.81 -8.47 -10.95
C ALA A 152 -1.40 -7.86 -10.85
N GLY A 153 -0.47 -8.59 -10.26
CA GLY A 153 0.91 -8.15 -10.06
C GLY A 153 1.18 -7.31 -8.81
N ALA A 154 0.16 -6.98 -8.01
CA ALA A 154 0.36 -6.40 -6.68
C ALA A 154 1.00 -7.41 -5.72
N GLY A 155 1.86 -6.96 -4.81
CA GLY A 155 2.49 -7.81 -3.78
C GLY A 155 1.55 -8.12 -2.61
N GLY A 156 1.77 -9.24 -1.93
CA GLY A 156 0.87 -9.72 -0.88
C GLY A 156 -0.49 -10.12 -1.44
N HIS A 157 -1.56 -9.98 -0.66
CA HIS A 157 -2.91 -10.28 -1.13
C HIS A 157 -3.26 -9.45 -2.37
N ALA A 158 -3.60 -10.11 -3.46
CA ALA A 158 -3.80 -9.46 -4.75
C ALA A 158 -4.96 -10.06 -5.55
N GLY A 159 -5.59 -9.21 -6.37
CA GLY A 159 -6.56 -9.64 -7.36
C GLY A 159 -5.89 -10.31 -8.57
N ARG A 160 -6.73 -10.94 -9.40
CA ARG A 160 -6.31 -11.60 -10.65
C ARG A 160 -6.64 -10.77 -11.90
N LEU A 161 -7.43 -9.72 -11.74
CA LEU A 161 -7.85 -8.90 -12.87
C LEU A 161 -6.72 -8.02 -13.37
N SER A 162 -6.64 -7.90 -14.70
CA SER A 162 -5.73 -6.95 -15.34
C SER A 162 -6.04 -5.52 -14.84
N PRO A 163 -5.02 -4.70 -14.55
CA PRO A 163 -5.24 -3.31 -14.20
C PRO A 163 -5.99 -2.54 -15.28
N PHE A 164 -5.77 -2.86 -16.57
CA PHE A 164 -6.50 -2.24 -17.69
C PHE A 164 -8.00 -2.52 -17.63
N ALA A 165 -8.41 -3.75 -17.33
CA ALA A 165 -9.82 -4.11 -17.24
C ALA A 165 -10.46 -3.51 -15.98
N LEU A 166 -9.83 -3.70 -14.82
CA LEU A 166 -10.38 -3.30 -13.52
C LEU A 166 -10.60 -1.79 -13.42
N VAL A 167 -9.63 -0.99 -13.90
CA VAL A 167 -9.75 0.48 -13.84
C VAL A 167 -10.86 0.98 -14.76
N GLN A 168 -10.98 0.44 -15.98
CA GLN A 168 -12.05 0.81 -16.91
C GLN A 168 -13.44 0.50 -16.35
N GLU A 169 -13.65 -0.74 -15.84
CA GLU A 169 -14.93 -1.15 -15.26
C GLU A 169 -15.34 -0.25 -14.07
N ILE A 170 -14.39 0.17 -13.24
CA ILE A 170 -14.68 1.05 -12.12
C ILE A 170 -14.97 2.46 -12.59
N ARG A 171 -14.23 2.99 -13.56
CA ARG A 171 -14.40 4.35 -14.06
C ARG A 171 -15.71 4.57 -14.81
N ASP A 172 -16.34 3.52 -15.31
CA ASP A 172 -17.66 3.61 -15.94
C ASP A 172 -18.75 4.15 -14.99
N TRP A 173 -18.55 4.07 -13.67
CA TRP A 173 -19.56 4.47 -12.69
C TRP A 173 -19.01 5.25 -11.48
N PHE A 174 -17.70 5.32 -11.30
CA PHE A 174 -17.08 5.94 -10.12
C PHE A 174 -16.14 7.07 -10.52
N ASP A 175 -16.48 8.32 -10.12
CA ASP A 175 -15.71 9.53 -10.38
C ASP A 175 -14.85 9.97 -9.20
N GLY A 176 -14.92 9.28 -8.06
CA GLY A 176 -14.12 9.57 -6.87
C GLY A 176 -12.66 9.11 -6.98
N PRO A 177 -11.86 9.30 -5.91
CA PRO A 177 -10.46 8.89 -5.89
C PRO A 177 -10.28 7.41 -6.20
N LEU A 178 -9.55 7.10 -7.28
CA LEU A 178 -9.20 5.74 -7.68
C LEU A 178 -7.69 5.56 -7.72
N ILE A 179 -7.20 4.67 -6.88
CA ILE A 179 -5.78 4.39 -6.71
C ILE A 179 -5.48 3.02 -7.32
N LEU A 180 -4.43 2.89 -8.13
CA LEU A 180 -4.08 1.61 -8.75
C LEU A 180 -2.87 0.97 -8.08
N SER A 181 -3.02 -0.29 -7.67
CA SER A 181 -1.96 -1.18 -7.22
C SER A 181 -1.75 -2.31 -8.22
N GLY A 182 -0.50 -2.61 -8.54
CA GLY A 182 -0.10 -3.74 -9.39
C GLY A 182 1.08 -3.41 -10.28
N ALA A 183 2.23 -4.03 -10.01
CA ALA A 183 3.47 -3.95 -10.80
C ALA A 183 4.01 -2.52 -11.08
N ILE A 184 3.65 -1.52 -10.26
CA ILE A 184 4.10 -0.13 -10.41
C ILE A 184 5.38 0.07 -9.58
N ALA A 185 6.51 0.44 -10.24
CA ALA A 185 7.79 0.60 -9.57
C ALA A 185 8.72 1.65 -10.23
N ASN A 186 8.23 2.39 -11.22
CA ASN A 186 8.98 3.48 -11.87
C ASN A 186 8.04 4.61 -12.31
N GLY A 187 8.61 5.76 -12.68
CA GLY A 187 7.83 6.95 -13.04
C GLY A 187 6.97 6.77 -14.28
N ARG A 188 7.39 5.94 -15.25
CA ARG A 188 6.60 5.63 -16.45
C ARG A 188 5.35 4.84 -16.12
N ALA A 189 5.45 3.89 -15.19
CA ALA A 189 4.31 3.10 -14.74
C ALA A 189 3.28 3.95 -13.95
N ILE A 190 3.74 4.98 -13.22
CA ILE A 190 2.85 5.96 -12.55
C ILE A 190 2.03 6.73 -13.60
N LEU A 191 2.70 7.23 -14.66
CA LEU A 191 2.02 7.91 -15.75
C LEU A 191 1.04 6.98 -16.48
N ALA A 192 1.42 5.71 -16.69
CA ALA A 192 0.54 4.72 -17.31
C ALA A 192 -0.71 4.46 -16.45
N ALA A 193 -0.60 4.38 -15.12
CA ALA A 193 -1.74 4.27 -14.22
C ALA A 193 -2.72 5.45 -14.40
N GLN A 194 -2.20 6.67 -14.48
CA GLN A 194 -3.03 7.86 -14.73
C GLN A 194 -3.65 7.86 -16.13
N ALA A 195 -2.91 7.43 -17.14
CA ALA A 195 -3.44 7.32 -18.51
C ALA A 195 -4.58 6.29 -18.63
N MET A 196 -4.59 5.26 -17.77
CA MET A 196 -5.69 4.29 -17.67
C MET A 196 -6.92 4.85 -16.94
N GLY A 197 -6.79 5.94 -16.19
CA GLY A 197 -7.87 6.55 -15.43
C GLY A 197 -7.73 6.47 -13.91
N ALA A 198 -6.65 5.90 -13.35
CA ALA A 198 -6.37 6.01 -11.94
C ALA A 198 -5.85 7.42 -11.59
N ASP A 199 -6.15 7.92 -10.40
CA ASP A 199 -5.65 9.21 -9.94
C ASP A 199 -4.25 9.09 -9.33
N LEU A 200 -4.02 8.01 -8.57
CA LEU A 200 -2.78 7.76 -7.83
C LEU A 200 -2.28 6.34 -8.07
N ALA A 201 -0.98 6.16 -7.92
CA ALA A 201 -0.33 4.85 -7.87
C ALA A 201 -0.15 4.38 -6.42
N TYR A 202 -0.32 3.08 -6.17
CA TYR A 202 -0.09 2.42 -4.89
C TYR A 202 1.13 1.53 -4.99
N ILE A 203 2.22 1.90 -4.35
CA ILE A 203 3.53 1.28 -4.52
C ILE A 203 3.99 0.65 -3.21
N GLY A 204 4.20 -0.67 -3.20
CA GLY A 204 4.64 -1.41 -2.01
C GLY A 204 6.05 -1.98 -2.15
N SER A 205 6.23 -3.00 -2.99
CA SER A 205 7.44 -3.83 -3.03
C SER A 205 8.76 -3.06 -3.16
N PRO A 206 8.87 -1.99 -3.95
CA PRO A 206 10.10 -1.20 -4.01
C PRO A 206 10.50 -0.55 -2.67
N PHE A 207 9.52 -0.19 -1.83
CA PHE A 207 9.82 0.38 -0.51
C PHE A 207 10.35 -0.65 0.49
N ILE A 208 10.23 -1.96 0.23
CA ILE A 208 10.90 -2.99 1.01
C ILE A 208 12.42 -2.85 0.91
N ALA A 209 12.91 -2.48 -0.27
CA ALA A 209 14.32 -2.24 -0.54
C ALA A 209 14.76 -0.80 -0.20
N THR A 210 14.22 -0.22 0.87
CA THR A 210 14.68 1.07 1.40
C THR A 210 15.38 0.90 2.74
N GLU A 211 16.24 1.85 3.10
CA GLU A 211 17.02 1.77 4.34
C GLU A 211 16.09 1.79 5.56
N GLU A 212 15.04 2.59 5.53
CA GLU A 212 14.08 2.81 6.62
C GLU A 212 13.11 1.63 6.84
N ALA A 213 12.97 0.75 5.83
CA ALA A 213 12.08 -0.40 5.90
C ALA A 213 12.56 -1.44 6.92
N ASN A 214 11.66 -1.92 7.78
CA ASN A 214 11.94 -3.00 8.72
C ASN A 214 11.86 -4.37 8.04
N ALA A 215 12.76 -4.60 7.08
CA ALA A 215 12.89 -5.85 6.35
C ALA A 215 14.29 -6.43 6.55
N ALA A 216 14.39 -7.76 6.65
CA ALA A 216 15.68 -8.44 6.71
C ALA A 216 16.55 -8.12 5.48
N PRO A 217 17.89 -8.06 5.61
CA PRO A 217 18.78 -7.80 4.48
C PRO A 217 18.53 -8.72 3.29
N GLU A 218 18.28 -10.01 3.54
CA GLU A 218 17.99 -11.01 2.52
C GLU A 218 16.71 -10.72 1.75
N TYR A 219 15.68 -10.16 2.44
CA TYR A 219 14.45 -9.73 1.79
C TYR A 219 14.71 -8.52 0.89
N LYS A 220 15.40 -7.49 1.39
CA LYS A 220 15.79 -6.32 0.60
C LYS A 220 16.59 -6.71 -0.64
N HIS A 221 17.58 -7.57 -0.50
CA HIS A 221 18.37 -8.10 -1.62
C HIS A 221 17.51 -8.94 -2.58
N GLY A 222 16.60 -9.76 -2.06
CA GLY A 222 15.67 -10.52 -2.89
C GLY A 222 14.78 -9.64 -3.77
N ILE A 223 14.38 -8.45 -3.29
CA ILE A 223 13.67 -7.46 -4.11
C ILE A 223 14.55 -6.88 -5.21
N VAL A 224 15.81 -6.58 -4.92
CA VAL A 224 16.76 -5.98 -5.88
C VAL A 224 17.18 -6.97 -6.98
N GLU A 225 17.41 -8.22 -6.61
CA GLU A 225 17.86 -9.28 -7.52
C GLU A 225 16.71 -9.90 -8.33
N GLY A 226 15.48 -9.86 -7.78
CA GLY A 226 14.31 -10.52 -8.34
C GLY A 226 13.75 -9.84 -9.60
N ARG A 227 12.97 -10.61 -10.34
CA ARG A 227 12.26 -10.18 -11.55
C ARG A 227 10.78 -10.59 -11.47
N ALA A 228 9.98 -10.12 -12.40
CA ALA A 228 8.55 -10.46 -12.46
C ALA A 228 8.28 -11.98 -12.49
N GLY A 229 9.15 -12.75 -13.14
CA GLY A 229 9.07 -14.22 -13.19
C GLY A 229 9.36 -14.93 -11.88
N ASP A 230 9.95 -14.22 -10.89
CA ASP A 230 10.24 -14.76 -9.56
C ASP A 230 9.07 -14.56 -8.58
N ILE A 231 7.91 -14.09 -9.07
CA ILE A 231 6.73 -13.88 -8.26
C ILE A 231 5.75 -15.04 -8.44
N VAL A 232 5.45 -15.70 -7.32
CA VAL A 232 4.57 -16.89 -7.24
C VAL A 232 3.22 -16.45 -6.69
N TYR A 233 2.13 -16.77 -7.40
CA TYR A 233 0.76 -16.50 -6.97
C TYR A 233 0.15 -17.73 -6.31
N SER A 234 -0.11 -17.68 -5.02
CA SER A 234 -0.60 -18.82 -4.23
C SER A 234 -1.53 -18.40 -3.10
N SER A 235 -2.45 -19.31 -2.73
CA SER A 235 -3.30 -19.17 -1.55
C SER A 235 -2.77 -19.93 -0.32
N LEU A 236 -1.69 -20.72 -0.47
CA LEU A 236 -1.19 -21.63 0.55
C LEU A 236 -0.94 -20.96 1.91
N PHE A 237 -0.34 -19.78 1.90
CA PHE A 237 0.27 -19.18 3.11
C PHE A 237 -0.75 -18.50 4.03
N THR A 238 -1.85 -18.03 3.47
CA THR A 238 -2.85 -17.24 4.22
C THR A 238 -4.29 -17.64 3.96
N GLY A 239 -4.52 -18.66 3.12
CA GLY A 239 -5.86 -19.00 2.64
C GLY A 239 -6.41 -18.02 1.58
N VAL A 240 -5.80 -16.84 1.42
CA VAL A 240 -6.14 -15.85 0.39
C VAL A 240 -5.02 -15.79 -0.64
N HIS A 241 -5.38 -15.72 -1.90
CA HIS A 241 -4.40 -15.60 -2.97
C HIS A 241 -3.57 -14.33 -2.83
N GLY A 242 -2.25 -14.48 -2.97
CA GLY A 242 -1.28 -13.40 -2.92
C GLY A 242 -0.04 -13.70 -3.74
N ASN A 243 0.76 -12.67 -3.96
CA ASN A 243 2.03 -12.74 -4.67
C ASN A 243 3.19 -12.76 -3.69
N TYR A 244 4.06 -13.75 -3.85
CA TYR A 244 5.20 -14.04 -2.96
C TYR A 244 6.49 -14.23 -3.76
N LEU A 245 7.61 -13.88 -3.15
CA LEU A 245 8.92 -14.02 -3.75
C LEU A 245 9.37 -15.49 -3.73
N ARG A 246 9.60 -16.09 -4.90
CA ARG A 246 10.02 -17.49 -5.11
C ARG A 246 11.14 -17.93 -4.16
N ARG A 247 12.18 -17.11 -4.05
CA ARG A 247 13.35 -17.35 -3.20
C ARG A 247 12.98 -17.64 -1.73
N SER A 248 11.99 -16.96 -1.17
CA SER A 248 11.57 -17.20 0.21
C SER A 248 10.82 -18.53 0.38
N ILE A 249 10.08 -18.93 -0.64
CA ILE A 249 9.37 -20.22 -0.69
C ILE A 249 10.38 -21.35 -0.75
N GLU A 250 11.38 -21.24 -1.62
CA GLU A 250 12.47 -22.21 -1.75
C GLU A 250 13.31 -22.30 -0.46
N ALA A 251 13.60 -21.16 0.19
CA ALA A 251 14.31 -21.11 1.46
C ALA A 251 13.51 -21.77 2.61
N ALA A 252 12.18 -21.80 2.51
CA ALA A 252 11.31 -22.53 3.43
C ALA A 252 11.21 -24.03 3.13
N GLY A 253 11.93 -24.53 2.10
CA GLY A 253 11.95 -25.95 1.71
C GLY A 253 10.73 -26.38 0.91
N LEU A 254 9.98 -25.46 0.33
CA LEU A 254 8.81 -25.73 -0.50
C LEU A 254 9.17 -25.62 -2.00
N ASP A 255 8.46 -26.38 -2.84
CA ASP A 255 8.56 -26.27 -4.29
C ASP A 255 7.57 -25.21 -4.80
N PRO A 256 8.05 -24.04 -5.30
CA PRO A 256 7.18 -22.94 -5.74
C PRO A 256 6.29 -23.29 -6.94
N ASP A 257 6.64 -24.32 -7.71
CA ASP A 257 5.92 -24.75 -8.90
C ASP A 257 4.83 -25.81 -8.59
N ASN A 258 4.86 -26.39 -7.36
CA ASN A 258 3.93 -27.44 -6.91
C ASN A 258 3.33 -27.13 -5.52
N LEU A 259 2.86 -25.90 -5.31
CA LEU A 259 2.23 -25.50 -4.05
C LEU A 259 0.77 -25.99 -4.00
N PRO A 260 0.34 -26.63 -2.89
CA PRO A 260 -1.07 -26.94 -2.68
C PRO A 260 -1.91 -25.67 -2.48
N GLU A 261 -3.22 -25.77 -2.67
CA GLU A 261 -4.11 -24.67 -2.34
C GLU A 261 -4.28 -24.52 -0.82
N GLY A 262 -4.40 -23.28 -0.36
CA GLY A 262 -4.67 -22.93 1.04
C GLY A 262 -6.17 -23.02 1.37
N ASP A 263 -6.49 -23.23 2.64
CA ASP A 263 -7.88 -23.21 3.14
C ASP A 263 -8.24 -21.83 3.70
N LEU A 264 -9.26 -21.20 3.13
CA LEU A 264 -9.82 -19.92 3.60
C LEU A 264 -10.27 -19.94 5.07
N LYS A 265 -10.55 -21.13 5.65
CA LYS A 265 -10.95 -21.26 7.04
C LYS A 265 -9.79 -21.04 8.03
N THR A 266 -8.56 -21.09 7.55
CA THR A 266 -7.35 -20.89 8.38
C THR A 266 -6.93 -19.44 8.52
N MET A 267 -7.65 -18.49 7.90
CA MET A 267 -7.33 -17.07 7.95
C MET A 267 -7.48 -16.51 9.38
N ASP A 268 -6.35 -16.14 9.99
CA ASP A 268 -6.28 -15.56 11.34
C ASP A 268 -5.34 -14.35 11.39
N PHE A 269 -5.90 -13.16 11.54
CA PHE A 269 -5.13 -11.91 11.73
C PHE A 269 -4.80 -11.63 13.20
N GLY A 270 -5.16 -12.54 14.11
CA GLY A 270 -4.95 -12.40 15.55
C GLY A 270 -3.50 -12.62 16.06
N GLY A 271 -2.55 -12.98 15.18
CA GLY A 271 -1.12 -13.08 15.55
C GLY A 271 -0.56 -14.50 15.71
N GLY A 272 -1.27 -15.53 15.26
CA GLY A 272 -0.84 -16.94 15.29
C GLY A 272 0.09 -17.35 14.14
N ALA A 273 -0.24 -18.43 13.44
CA ALA A 273 0.57 -19.02 12.37
C ALA A 273 0.83 -18.09 11.18
N GLU A 274 -0.08 -17.15 10.89
CA GLU A 274 0.09 -16.17 9.79
C GLU A 274 1.24 -15.20 10.04
N ALA A 275 1.40 -14.69 11.26
CA ALA A 275 2.52 -13.79 11.56
C ALA A 275 3.87 -14.48 11.31
N LYS A 276 3.95 -15.80 11.51
CA LYS A 276 5.12 -16.60 11.20
C LYS A 276 5.29 -16.80 9.69
N ALA A 277 4.20 -17.08 8.96
CA ALA A 277 4.25 -17.22 7.51
C ALA A 277 4.73 -15.93 6.83
N TRP A 278 4.18 -14.76 7.18
CA TRP A 278 4.63 -13.47 6.64
C TRP A 278 6.06 -13.07 7.01
N ARG A 279 6.61 -13.60 8.10
CA ARG A 279 8.00 -13.35 8.46
C ARG A 279 8.95 -14.13 7.56
N ASP A 280 8.61 -15.34 7.19
CA ASP A 280 9.49 -16.29 6.53
C ASP A 280 9.18 -16.41 5.00
N ILE A 281 7.93 -16.12 4.58
CA ILE A 281 7.50 -16.09 3.17
C ILE A 281 7.18 -14.63 2.77
N TRP A 282 7.96 -14.11 1.84
CA TRP A 282 8.00 -12.67 1.56
C TRP A 282 7.02 -12.26 0.46
N GLY A 283 6.09 -11.38 0.82
CA GLY A 283 5.15 -10.80 -0.14
C GLY A 283 5.85 -9.85 -1.11
N SER A 284 5.65 -10.03 -2.42
CA SER A 284 6.26 -9.16 -3.43
C SER A 284 5.43 -9.11 -4.70
N GLY A 285 5.36 -7.93 -5.33
CA GLY A 285 4.69 -7.74 -6.60
C GLY A 285 5.62 -7.83 -7.81
N GLN A 286 5.03 -7.96 -8.99
CA GLN A 286 5.75 -8.17 -10.25
C GLN A 286 6.58 -6.98 -10.73
N GLY A 287 6.44 -5.80 -10.11
CA GLY A 287 7.19 -4.59 -10.48
C GLY A 287 8.65 -4.57 -10.02
N ILE A 288 9.13 -5.54 -9.23
CA ILE A 288 10.45 -5.51 -8.60
C ILE A 288 11.63 -5.45 -9.59
N GLY A 289 11.45 -5.89 -10.83
CA GLY A 289 12.50 -5.79 -11.86
C GLY A 289 12.99 -4.35 -12.15
N ALA A 290 12.28 -3.33 -11.67
CA ALA A 290 12.69 -1.92 -11.75
C ALA A 290 13.46 -1.45 -10.48
N VAL A 291 13.61 -2.29 -9.46
CA VAL A 291 14.37 -1.99 -8.24
C VAL A 291 15.82 -2.43 -8.43
N THR A 292 16.76 -1.51 -8.31
CA THR A 292 18.17 -1.76 -8.66
C THR A 292 19.14 -1.67 -7.49
N ALA A 293 18.70 -1.13 -6.35
CA ALA A 293 19.53 -0.97 -5.16
C ALA A 293 18.68 -0.86 -3.90
N VAL A 294 19.27 -1.15 -2.75
CA VAL A 294 18.78 -0.70 -1.44
C VAL A 294 19.24 0.75 -1.26
N GLN A 295 18.33 1.66 -0.99
CA GLN A 295 18.59 3.11 -0.95
C GLN A 295 17.62 3.81 0.02
N PRO A 296 17.90 5.04 0.47
CA PRO A 296 16.93 5.83 1.22
C PRO A 296 15.61 6.01 0.47
N ALA A 297 14.47 5.99 1.18
CA ALA A 297 13.15 6.17 0.57
C ALA A 297 13.05 7.52 -0.17
N ALA A 298 13.67 8.58 0.35
CA ALA A 298 13.70 9.89 -0.30
C ALA A 298 14.40 9.87 -1.66
N GLU A 299 15.49 9.11 -1.82
CA GLU A 299 16.20 8.95 -3.10
C GLU A 299 15.36 8.17 -4.11
N TYR A 300 14.69 7.10 -3.65
CA TYR A 300 13.77 6.35 -4.50
C TYR A 300 12.63 7.24 -5.01
N VAL A 301 12.01 8.04 -4.14
CA VAL A 301 10.94 8.97 -4.53
C VAL A 301 11.45 10.05 -5.48
N ALA A 302 12.65 10.60 -5.26
CA ALA A 302 13.26 11.56 -6.17
C ALA A 302 13.52 10.96 -7.56
N ARG A 303 13.98 9.71 -7.64
CA ARG A 303 14.11 8.97 -8.91
C ARG A 303 12.75 8.81 -9.61
N LEU A 304 11.71 8.40 -8.87
CA LEU A 304 10.35 8.29 -9.43
C LEU A 304 9.86 9.62 -10.00
N ALA A 305 10.15 10.74 -9.33
CA ALA A 305 9.76 12.07 -9.79
C ALA A 305 10.46 12.44 -11.11
N ALA A 306 11.76 12.19 -11.21
CA ALA A 306 12.52 12.44 -12.43
C ALA A 306 12.05 11.57 -13.61
N GLU A 307 11.83 10.27 -13.35
CA GLU A 307 11.32 9.33 -14.35
C GLU A 307 9.90 9.70 -14.81
N TYR A 308 9.03 10.12 -13.89
CA TYR A 308 7.67 10.54 -14.20
C TYR A 308 7.66 11.82 -15.06
N ALA A 309 8.44 12.81 -14.69
CA ALA A 309 8.56 14.05 -15.47
C ALA A 309 9.11 13.77 -16.90
N LYS A 310 10.13 12.92 -17.00
CA LYS A 310 10.70 12.48 -18.28
C LYS A 310 9.65 11.75 -19.12
N ALA A 311 8.90 10.81 -18.54
CA ALA A 311 7.88 10.07 -19.24
C ALA A 311 6.76 10.98 -19.78
N LYS A 312 6.33 11.98 -19.01
CA LYS A 312 5.36 13.01 -19.47
C LYS A 312 5.88 13.80 -20.67
N ALA A 313 7.12 14.27 -20.60
CA ALA A 313 7.73 15.02 -21.70
C ALA A 313 7.83 14.18 -22.97
N GLU A 314 8.27 12.92 -22.86
CA GLU A 314 8.37 11.99 -24.00
C GLU A 314 7.01 11.67 -24.62
N LEU A 315 5.96 11.53 -23.81
CA LEU A 315 4.61 11.28 -24.32
C LEU A 315 4.06 12.46 -25.11
N LEU A 316 4.23 13.69 -24.58
CA LEU A 316 3.82 14.91 -25.27
C LEU A 316 4.50 15.08 -26.63
N LEU A 317 5.78 14.74 -26.74
CA LEU A 317 6.54 14.78 -28.01
C LEU A 317 6.02 13.74 -29.04
N LYS A 318 5.46 12.62 -28.58
CA LYS A 318 4.90 11.59 -29.48
C LYS A 318 3.51 11.88 -29.98
N THR A 319 2.78 12.78 -29.30
CA THR A 319 1.38 13.12 -29.61
C THR A 319 1.24 14.49 -30.26
N ALA A 320 2.34 15.25 -30.38
CA ALA A 320 2.44 16.50 -31.14
C ALA A 320 2.79 16.23 -32.61
#